data_3dfa0a7f44ade9d606d69e80a25c9a00
#
_entry.id   3dfa0a7f44ade9d606d69e80a25c9a00
#
_cell.length_a   1.000
_cell.length_b   1.000
_cell.length_c   1.000
_cell.angle_alpha   90.00
_cell.angle_beta   90.00
_cell.angle_gamma   90.00
#
_symmetry.space_group_name_H-M   'P 1'
#
loop_
_entity.id
_entity.type
_entity.pdbx_description
1 polymer ?
#
loop_
_entity_poly.entity_id
_entity_poly.type
_entity_poly.pdbx_seq_one_letter_code
_entity_poly.pdbx_strand_id
1 'polypeptide(L)'
;MGIGTSEVAQVLASQTILQSKPKTMRINVEGTLPKGTTAKDVALYIMAQLTTSGATGYAVEYAGSAIRSMSMEGRLTLSNLSIEMGSRAGLIAPDEITFAYLKDREYAPKGEAWNKAVEEWKHLYSDADAVFDKEVTYRAEDIAPRITYGTNPGAGIAIDECIPELESIPEADRAQFLA
;
A
#
# COMPACT_ATOMS: atom_id res chain seq x y z
N MET A 1 -1.31 1.21 10.13
CA MET A 1 -0.27 2.09 10.69
C MET A 1 0.64 1.27 11.58
N GLY A 2 1.95 1.35 11.37
CA GLY A 2 2.94 0.71 12.25
C GLY A 2 3.31 1.63 13.41
N ILE A 3 3.52 1.05 14.59
CA ILE A 3 3.99 1.77 15.79
C ILE A 3 5.19 1.01 16.40
N GLY A 4 6.12 1.74 17.00
CA GLY A 4 7.27 1.16 17.69
C GLY A 4 6.91 0.61 19.08
N THR A 5 7.80 -0.21 19.66
CA THR A 5 7.57 -0.85 20.98
C THR A 5 7.33 0.16 22.11
N SER A 6 8.01 1.30 22.09
CA SER A 6 7.81 2.39 23.07
C SER A 6 6.44 3.04 22.93
N GLU A 7 5.95 3.19 21.71
CA GLU A 7 4.62 3.72 21.43
C GLU A 7 3.53 2.73 21.85
N VAL A 8 3.78 1.41 21.74
CA VAL A 8 2.84 0.38 22.22
C VAL A 8 2.57 0.56 23.72
N ALA A 9 3.58 0.78 24.53
CA ALA A 9 3.41 1.02 25.97
C ALA A 9 2.54 2.26 26.24
N GLN A 10 2.75 3.36 25.49
CA GLN A 10 1.92 4.56 25.60
C GLN A 10 0.47 4.30 25.19
N VAL A 11 0.26 3.59 24.07
CA VAL A 11 -1.09 3.27 23.57
C VAL A 11 -1.84 2.38 24.55
N LEU A 12 -1.18 1.38 25.14
CA LEU A 12 -1.80 0.53 26.15
C LEU A 12 -2.21 1.30 27.41
N ALA A 13 -1.41 2.30 27.81
CA ALA A 13 -1.70 3.09 29.00
C ALA A 13 -2.74 4.18 28.77
N SER A 14 -2.70 4.87 27.63
CA SER A 14 -3.49 6.10 27.38
C SER A 14 -4.54 5.95 26.28
N GLN A 15 -4.53 4.87 25.50
CA GLN A 15 -5.33 4.68 24.29
C GLN A 15 -5.17 5.80 23.26
N THR A 16 -4.04 6.49 23.30
CA THR A 16 -3.72 7.61 22.41
C THR A 16 -2.30 7.51 21.90
N ILE A 17 -2.06 8.08 20.72
CA ILE A 17 -0.73 8.27 20.16
C ILE A 17 -0.62 9.67 19.57
N LEU A 18 0.50 10.33 19.80
CA LEU A 18 0.77 11.65 19.21
C LEU A 18 1.22 11.46 17.76
N GLN A 19 0.50 12.05 16.83
CA GLN A 19 0.85 12.03 15.40
C GLN A 19 0.84 13.44 14.82
N SER A 20 1.81 13.74 13.97
CA SER A 20 1.72 14.92 13.09
C SER A 20 0.75 14.62 11.94
N LYS A 21 -0.02 15.63 11.50
CA LYS A 21 -0.88 15.49 10.32
C LYS A 21 -0.01 15.10 9.11
N PRO A 22 -0.23 13.95 8.48
CA PRO A 22 0.52 13.57 7.29
C PRO A 22 0.10 14.40 6.08
N LYS A 23 0.97 14.48 5.10
CA LYS A 23 0.61 14.85 3.73
C LYS A 23 -0.19 13.70 3.10
N THR A 24 -0.84 13.98 1.98
CA THR A 24 -1.61 13.00 1.20
C THR A 24 -0.87 12.59 -0.06
N MET A 25 -0.82 11.29 -0.32
CA MET A 25 -0.27 10.74 -1.56
C MET A 25 -1.28 9.80 -2.20
N ARG A 26 -1.47 9.91 -3.50
CA ARG A 26 -2.27 8.96 -4.27
C ARG A 26 -1.37 8.15 -5.20
N ILE A 27 -1.54 6.83 -5.15
CA ILE A 27 -0.85 5.88 -6.04
C ILE A 27 -1.91 5.16 -6.87
N ASN A 28 -1.99 5.51 -8.15
CA ASN A 28 -2.88 4.86 -9.10
C ASN A 28 -2.15 3.70 -9.78
N VAL A 29 -2.80 2.53 -9.85
CA VAL A 29 -2.35 1.41 -10.69
C VAL A 29 -3.48 1.07 -11.64
N GLU A 30 -3.30 1.44 -12.89
CA GLU A 30 -4.30 1.28 -13.95
C GLU A 30 -3.98 0.12 -14.86
N GLY A 31 -5.01 -0.52 -15.38
CA GLY A 31 -4.90 -1.66 -16.28
C GLY A 31 -5.18 -2.99 -15.59
N THR A 32 -4.60 -4.05 -16.13
CA THR A 32 -4.79 -5.43 -15.64
C THR A 32 -3.44 -6.05 -15.34
N LEU A 33 -3.30 -6.59 -14.12
CA LEU A 33 -2.06 -7.27 -13.71
C LEU A 33 -1.80 -8.52 -14.58
N PRO A 34 -0.56 -8.74 -15.02
CA PRO A 34 -0.18 -9.96 -15.73
C PRO A 34 -0.45 -11.21 -14.90
N LYS A 35 -0.67 -12.33 -15.58
CA LYS A 35 -0.88 -13.62 -14.91
C LYS A 35 0.32 -13.98 -14.05
N GLY A 36 0.07 -14.33 -12.80
CA GLY A 36 1.11 -14.69 -11.83
C GLY A 36 1.58 -13.52 -10.95
N THR A 37 1.25 -12.28 -11.30
CA THR A 37 1.53 -11.10 -10.48
C THR A 37 0.55 -11.03 -9.31
N THR A 38 1.08 -10.81 -8.13
CA THR A 38 0.33 -10.70 -6.86
C THR A 38 0.34 -9.28 -6.31
N ALA A 39 -0.47 -9.01 -5.28
CA ALA A 39 -0.45 -7.73 -4.59
C ALA A 39 0.92 -7.42 -3.95
N LYS A 40 1.68 -8.45 -3.56
CA LYS A 40 3.05 -8.28 -3.06
C LYS A 40 3.99 -7.77 -4.16
N ASP A 41 3.86 -8.28 -5.38
CA ASP A 41 4.65 -7.79 -6.52
C ASP A 41 4.35 -6.33 -6.83
N VAL A 42 3.07 -5.93 -6.73
CA VAL A 42 2.67 -4.52 -6.86
C VAL A 42 3.33 -3.66 -5.79
N ALA A 43 3.31 -4.08 -4.53
CA ALA A 43 3.97 -3.35 -3.44
C ALA A 43 5.49 -3.23 -3.66
N LEU A 44 6.16 -4.33 -4.04
CA LEU A 44 7.58 -4.35 -4.32
C LEU A 44 7.95 -3.48 -5.54
N TYR A 45 7.10 -3.49 -6.58
CA TYR A 45 7.28 -2.61 -7.73
C TYR A 45 7.22 -1.13 -7.31
N ILE A 46 6.19 -0.74 -6.56
CA ILE A 46 6.04 0.62 -6.06
C ILE A 46 7.23 1.02 -5.20
N MET A 47 7.70 0.14 -4.31
CA MET A 47 8.89 0.39 -3.48
C MET A 47 10.17 0.55 -4.30
N ALA A 48 10.34 -0.23 -5.35
CA ALA A 48 11.49 -0.07 -6.25
C ALA A 48 11.47 1.28 -6.98
N GLN A 49 10.28 1.82 -7.30
CA GLN A 49 10.13 3.13 -7.97
C GLN A 49 10.22 4.32 -7.02
N LEU A 50 9.66 4.21 -5.82
CA LEU A 50 9.56 5.31 -4.85
C LEU A 50 10.64 5.28 -3.77
N THR A 51 11.40 4.20 -3.67
CA THR A 51 12.30 3.82 -2.56
C THR A 51 11.56 3.48 -1.25
N THR A 52 12.26 2.90 -0.29
CA THR A 52 11.72 2.58 1.05
C THR A 52 11.44 3.82 1.92
N SER A 53 11.79 5.00 1.45
CA SER A 53 11.48 6.28 2.11
C SER A 53 10.53 7.15 1.32
N GLY A 54 10.06 6.69 0.16
CA GLY A 54 9.31 7.48 -0.83
C GLY A 54 7.95 8.00 -0.37
N ALA A 55 7.37 7.35 0.67
CA ALA A 55 6.11 7.76 1.27
C ALA A 55 6.27 8.27 2.71
N THR A 56 7.50 8.60 3.13
CA THR A 56 7.74 9.12 4.48
C THR A 56 6.98 10.43 4.71
N GLY A 57 6.17 10.46 5.77
CA GLY A 57 5.33 11.61 6.12
C GLY A 57 4.01 11.70 5.35
N TYR A 58 3.68 10.71 4.52
CA TYR A 58 2.42 10.64 3.79
C TYR A 58 1.45 9.60 4.38
N ALA A 59 0.15 9.88 4.25
CA ALA A 59 -0.88 8.87 4.20
C ALA A 59 -1.14 8.55 2.72
N VAL A 60 -1.07 7.26 2.36
CA VAL A 60 -1.16 6.81 0.98
C VAL A 60 -2.56 6.29 0.69
N GLU A 61 -3.19 6.77 -0.38
CA GLU A 61 -4.37 6.17 -0.99
C GLU A 61 -3.94 5.39 -2.24
N TYR A 62 -4.34 4.12 -2.31
CA TYR A 62 -4.19 3.32 -3.52
C TYR A 62 -5.49 3.31 -4.31
N ALA A 63 -5.39 3.62 -5.58
CA ALA A 63 -6.51 3.70 -6.51
C ALA A 63 -6.15 3.08 -7.88
N GLY A 64 -7.09 3.12 -8.81
CA GLY A 64 -6.92 2.57 -10.14
C GLY A 64 -7.63 1.23 -10.34
N SER A 65 -7.78 0.83 -11.60
CA SER A 65 -8.55 -0.35 -12.00
C SER A 65 -7.92 -1.65 -11.49
N ALA A 66 -6.59 -1.76 -11.49
CA ALA A 66 -5.90 -2.93 -10.96
C ALA A 66 -6.11 -3.08 -9.44
N ILE A 67 -6.11 -1.97 -8.68
CA ILE A 67 -6.35 -2.01 -7.23
C ILE A 67 -7.80 -2.42 -6.94
N ARG A 68 -8.76 -1.86 -7.69
CA ARG A 68 -10.19 -2.22 -7.54
C ARG A 68 -10.46 -3.68 -7.83
N SER A 69 -9.70 -4.32 -8.73
CA SER A 69 -9.86 -5.74 -9.08
C SER A 69 -9.23 -6.70 -8.05
N MET A 70 -8.43 -6.22 -7.10
CA MET A 70 -7.80 -7.05 -6.08
C MET A 70 -8.79 -7.65 -5.09
N SER A 71 -8.53 -8.88 -4.66
CA SER A 71 -9.21 -9.47 -3.49
C SER A 71 -8.92 -8.67 -2.21
N MET A 72 -9.71 -8.88 -1.16
CA MET A 72 -9.46 -8.24 0.14
C MET A 72 -8.09 -8.59 0.71
N GLU A 73 -7.65 -9.84 0.58
CA GLU A 73 -6.33 -10.28 1.02
C GLU A 73 -5.21 -9.52 0.29
N GLY A 74 -5.38 -9.29 -1.02
CA GLY A 74 -4.47 -8.47 -1.81
C GLY A 74 -4.44 -7.02 -1.32
N ARG A 75 -5.60 -6.42 -1.06
CA ARG A 75 -5.70 -5.05 -0.53
C ARG A 75 -5.09 -4.92 0.86
N LEU A 76 -5.32 -5.90 1.73
CA LEU A 76 -4.72 -5.95 3.07
C LEU A 76 -3.19 -6.07 2.98
N THR A 77 -2.68 -6.89 2.06
CA THR A 77 -1.25 -7.02 1.80
C THR A 77 -0.64 -5.68 1.38
N LEU A 78 -1.27 -4.99 0.42
CA LEU A 78 -0.79 -3.70 -0.09
C LEU A 78 -0.81 -2.63 1.01
N SER A 79 -1.91 -2.53 1.77
CA SER A 79 -2.01 -1.61 2.91
C SER A 79 -0.97 -1.90 3.99
N ASN A 80 -0.72 -3.18 4.30
CA ASN A 80 0.30 -3.58 5.28
C ASN A 80 1.70 -3.19 4.82
N LEU A 81 2.06 -3.49 3.57
CA LEU A 81 3.40 -3.20 3.03
C LEU A 81 3.65 -1.70 2.79
N SER A 82 2.63 -0.85 2.91
CA SER A 82 2.80 0.61 2.81
C SER A 82 3.77 1.18 3.84
N ILE A 83 3.85 0.55 5.02
CA ILE A 83 4.76 0.98 6.09
C ILE A 83 6.23 0.83 5.69
N GLU A 84 6.55 -0.14 4.82
CA GLU A 84 7.91 -0.36 4.31
C GLU A 84 8.40 0.78 3.40
N MET A 85 7.49 1.64 2.93
CA MET A 85 7.82 2.88 2.22
C MET A 85 7.87 4.09 3.15
N GLY A 86 7.75 3.90 4.46
CA GLY A 86 7.70 4.96 5.46
C GLY A 86 6.34 5.66 5.56
N SER A 87 5.28 5.14 4.93
CA SER A 87 3.96 5.77 4.99
C SER A 87 3.33 5.68 6.39
N ARG A 88 2.50 6.65 6.72
CA ARG A 88 1.71 6.66 7.96
C ARG A 88 0.50 5.74 7.89
N ALA A 89 -0.09 5.60 6.72
CA ALA A 89 -1.24 4.73 6.47
C ALA A 89 -1.28 4.34 4.98
N GLY A 90 -1.82 3.16 4.70
CA GLY A 90 -2.19 2.73 3.36
C GLY A 90 -3.70 2.48 3.31
N LEU A 91 -4.41 3.20 2.46
CA LEU A 91 -5.86 3.23 2.39
C LEU A 91 -6.32 2.81 0.99
N ILE A 92 -7.42 2.08 0.94
CA ILE A 92 -8.13 1.72 -0.29
C ILE A 92 -9.61 1.97 -0.04
N ALA A 93 -10.25 2.73 -0.93
CA ALA A 93 -11.68 3.01 -0.80
C ALA A 93 -12.49 1.71 -0.80
N PRO A 94 -13.49 1.56 0.09
CA PRO A 94 -14.33 0.38 0.13
C PRO A 94 -15.24 0.30 -1.09
N ASP A 95 -15.49 -0.91 -1.57
CA ASP A 95 -16.37 -1.23 -2.69
C ASP A 95 -17.09 -2.57 -2.45
N GLU A 96 -17.77 -3.09 -3.47
CA GLU A 96 -18.54 -4.34 -3.39
C GLU A 96 -17.68 -5.54 -2.93
N ILE A 97 -16.38 -5.58 -3.26
CA ILE A 97 -15.46 -6.62 -2.78
C ILE A 97 -15.28 -6.50 -1.26
N THR A 98 -15.12 -5.28 -0.76
CA THR A 98 -15.03 -4.99 0.68
C THR A 98 -16.33 -5.36 1.40
N PHE A 99 -17.47 -4.98 0.83
CA PHE A 99 -18.78 -5.29 1.43
C PHE A 99 -19.04 -6.80 1.45
N ALA A 100 -18.76 -7.51 0.36
CA ALA A 100 -18.88 -8.95 0.29
C ALA A 100 -17.98 -9.67 1.32
N TYR A 101 -16.75 -9.18 1.51
CA TYR A 101 -15.81 -9.72 2.48
C TYR A 101 -16.28 -9.54 3.94
N LEU A 102 -16.91 -8.40 4.25
CA LEU A 102 -17.37 -8.08 5.61
C LEU A 102 -18.72 -8.72 5.93
N LYS A 103 -19.53 -8.99 4.92
CA LYS A 103 -20.88 -9.55 5.10
C LYS A 103 -20.82 -10.83 5.93
N ASP A 104 -21.74 -10.93 6.88
CA ASP A 104 -21.93 -12.09 7.77
C ASP A 104 -20.76 -12.40 8.73
N ARG A 105 -19.73 -11.54 8.79
CA ARG A 105 -18.69 -11.64 9.81
C ARG A 105 -19.28 -11.43 11.21
N GLU A 106 -18.66 -12.03 12.22
CA GLU A 106 -19.15 -12.04 13.61
C GLU A 106 -19.44 -10.63 14.14
N TYR A 107 -18.51 -9.69 13.92
CA TYR A 107 -18.60 -8.32 14.40
C TYR A 107 -19.13 -7.31 13.36
N ALA A 108 -19.50 -7.76 12.18
CA ALA A 108 -20.11 -6.89 11.18
C ALA A 108 -21.55 -6.51 11.58
N PRO A 109 -22.02 -5.32 11.24
CA PRO A 109 -23.43 -4.94 11.40
C PRO A 109 -24.36 -5.98 10.75
N LYS A 110 -25.57 -6.17 11.28
CA LYS A 110 -26.54 -7.14 10.76
C LYS A 110 -27.88 -6.50 10.49
N GLY A 111 -28.65 -7.08 9.56
CA GLY A 111 -30.00 -6.61 9.21
C GLY A 111 -30.01 -5.17 8.71
N GLU A 112 -30.90 -4.34 9.24
CA GLU A 112 -31.02 -2.93 8.85
C GLU A 112 -29.75 -2.11 9.15
N ALA A 113 -29.04 -2.43 10.23
CA ALA A 113 -27.75 -1.77 10.55
C ALA A 113 -26.69 -2.04 9.48
N TRP A 114 -26.69 -3.23 8.85
CA TRP A 114 -25.84 -3.52 7.71
C TRP A 114 -26.17 -2.63 6.50
N ASN A 115 -27.43 -2.55 6.15
CA ASN A 115 -27.88 -1.74 5.01
C ASN A 115 -27.47 -0.26 5.19
N LYS A 116 -27.70 0.27 6.38
CA LYS A 116 -27.29 1.65 6.72
C LYS A 116 -25.77 1.82 6.65
N ALA A 117 -25.02 0.90 7.20
CA ALA A 117 -23.55 0.96 7.16
C ALA A 117 -23.00 0.91 5.72
N VAL A 118 -23.54 0.03 4.87
CA VAL A 118 -23.14 -0.04 3.45
C VAL A 118 -23.44 1.27 2.71
N GLU A 119 -24.59 1.88 2.96
CA GLU A 119 -24.90 3.19 2.36
C GLU A 119 -23.93 4.29 2.81
N GLU A 120 -23.53 4.29 4.09
CA GLU A 120 -22.53 5.23 4.58
C GLU A 120 -21.12 4.92 3.98
N TRP A 121 -20.74 3.64 3.88
CA TRP A 121 -19.43 3.25 3.34
C TRP A 121 -19.27 3.53 1.86
N LYS A 122 -20.34 3.53 1.08
CA LYS A 122 -20.33 3.93 -0.34
C LYS A 122 -19.89 5.38 -0.56
N HIS A 123 -19.88 6.19 0.47
CA HIS A 123 -19.41 7.58 0.42
C HIS A 123 -17.98 7.78 0.91
N LEU A 124 -17.28 6.69 1.28
CA LEU A 124 -15.90 6.75 1.76
C LEU A 124 -14.88 6.72 0.60
N TYR A 125 -15.09 7.57 -0.38
CA TYR A 125 -14.16 7.83 -1.47
C TYR A 125 -13.58 9.22 -1.31
N SER A 126 -12.39 9.43 -1.85
CA SER A 126 -11.90 10.78 -2.09
C SER A 126 -12.76 11.45 -3.16
N ASP A 127 -13.10 12.72 -2.95
CA ASP A 127 -13.90 13.49 -3.89
C ASP A 127 -13.21 13.55 -5.27
N ALA A 128 -13.99 13.74 -6.33
CA ALA A 128 -13.46 13.76 -7.70
C ALA A 128 -12.47 14.90 -7.95
N ASP A 129 -12.59 15.98 -7.17
CA ASP A 129 -11.72 17.16 -7.17
C ASP A 129 -10.71 17.17 -6.02
N ALA A 130 -10.54 16.06 -5.31
CA ALA A 130 -9.57 15.95 -4.22
C ALA A 130 -8.15 16.24 -4.72
N VAL A 131 -7.44 17.10 -4.01
CA VAL A 131 -6.06 17.47 -4.30
C VAL A 131 -5.12 16.72 -3.37
N PHE A 132 -4.17 15.99 -3.95
CA PHE A 132 -3.13 15.29 -3.21
C PHE A 132 -1.82 16.08 -3.27
N ASP A 133 -1.04 16.04 -2.18
CA ASP A 133 0.30 16.65 -2.16
C ASP A 133 1.26 15.94 -3.15
N LYS A 134 1.04 14.66 -3.42
CA LYS A 134 1.76 13.88 -4.43
C LYS A 134 0.85 12.86 -5.07
N GLU A 135 0.93 12.74 -6.39
CA GLU A 135 0.21 11.71 -7.14
C GLU A 135 1.15 11.01 -8.12
N VAL A 136 1.06 9.69 -8.19
CA VAL A 136 1.83 8.86 -9.13
C VAL A 136 0.90 7.84 -9.77
N THR A 137 1.16 7.52 -11.04
CA THR A 137 0.38 6.54 -11.79
C THR A 137 1.30 5.52 -12.43
N TYR A 138 0.97 4.26 -12.26
CA TYR A 138 1.66 3.11 -12.86
C TYR A 138 0.71 2.31 -13.74
N ARG A 139 1.24 1.67 -14.74
CA ARG A 139 0.51 0.72 -15.58
C ARG A 139 0.67 -0.68 -14.97
N ALA A 140 -0.44 -1.36 -14.78
CA ALA A 140 -0.44 -2.71 -14.21
C ALA A 140 0.32 -3.72 -15.08
N GLU A 141 0.27 -3.54 -16.41
CA GLU A 141 0.94 -4.39 -17.39
C GLU A 141 2.47 -4.37 -17.25
N ASP A 142 3.04 -3.30 -16.68
CA ASP A 142 4.49 -3.14 -16.47
C ASP A 142 4.96 -3.84 -15.17
N ILE A 143 4.03 -4.41 -14.39
CA ILE A 143 4.33 -5.05 -13.12
C ILE A 143 4.43 -6.57 -13.30
N ALA A 144 5.63 -7.06 -13.56
CA ALA A 144 5.93 -8.49 -13.58
C ALA A 144 6.04 -9.07 -12.15
N PRO A 145 5.97 -10.41 -11.97
CA PRO A 145 6.38 -11.05 -10.73
C PRO A 145 7.80 -10.62 -10.33
N ARG A 146 8.02 -10.37 -9.04
CA ARG A 146 9.25 -9.72 -8.55
C ARG A 146 9.97 -10.55 -7.50
N ILE A 147 11.28 -10.37 -7.46
CA ILE A 147 12.16 -10.82 -6.37
C ILE A 147 12.89 -9.61 -5.78
N THR A 148 13.30 -9.73 -4.54
CA THR A 148 14.23 -8.79 -3.91
C THR A 148 15.60 -9.45 -3.76
N TYR A 149 16.66 -8.68 -3.89
CA TYR A 149 18.02 -9.08 -3.60
C TYR A 149 18.55 -8.25 -2.42
N GLY A 150 19.35 -8.88 -1.55
CA GLY A 150 19.79 -8.26 -0.31
C GLY A 150 18.67 -8.07 0.73
N THR A 151 18.87 -7.16 1.66
CA THR A 151 18.01 -6.95 2.84
C THR A 151 16.99 -5.82 2.65
N ASN A 152 17.09 -5.05 1.55
CA ASN A 152 16.24 -3.89 1.30
C ASN A 152 15.07 -4.26 0.36
N PRO A 153 13.80 -4.16 0.78
CA PRO A 153 12.65 -4.45 -0.08
C PRO A 153 12.52 -3.49 -1.28
N GLY A 154 13.17 -2.34 -1.26
CA GLY A 154 13.29 -1.44 -2.42
C GLY A 154 14.24 -1.95 -3.50
N ALA A 155 15.14 -2.91 -3.17
CA ALA A 155 16.01 -3.58 -4.13
C ALA A 155 15.24 -4.73 -4.85
N GLY A 156 14.14 -4.38 -5.52
CA GLY A 156 13.26 -5.31 -6.24
C GLY A 156 13.48 -5.24 -7.74
N ILE A 157 13.61 -6.42 -8.37
CA ILE A 157 13.68 -6.60 -9.83
C ILE A 157 12.60 -7.55 -10.31
N ALA A 158 12.27 -7.51 -11.61
CA ALA A 158 11.41 -8.52 -12.21
C ALA A 158 12.13 -9.89 -12.23
N ILE A 159 11.34 -10.96 -12.18
CA ILE A 159 11.90 -12.33 -12.09
C ILE A 159 12.71 -12.73 -13.32
N ASP A 160 12.50 -12.07 -14.45
CA ASP A 160 13.20 -12.24 -15.72
C ASP A 160 14.34 -11.22 -15.93
N GLU A 161 14.59 -10.33 -14.98
CA GLU A 161 15.71 -9.40 -14.98
C GLU A 161 16.94 -10.00 -14.28
N CYS A 162 18.11 -9.44 -14.58
CA CYS A 162 19.36 -9.76 -13.89
C CYS A 162 19.60 -8.81 -12.72
N ILE A 163 20.20 -9.33 -11.64
CA ILE A 163 20.67 -8.48 -10.54
C ILE A 163 21.65 -7.45 -11.11
N PRO A 164 21.47 -6.14 -10.83
CA PRO A 164 22.34 -5.09 -11.34
C PRO A 164 23.81 -5.32 -10.93
N GLU A 165 24.73 -5.00 -11.80
CA GLU A 165 26.16 -4.98 -11.44
C GLU A 165 26.41 -3.82 -10.46
N LEU A 166 27.34 -4.02 -9.52
CA LEU A 166 27.65 -3.06 -8.44
C LEU A 166 27.98 -1.66 -8.99
N GLU A 167 28.67 -1.61 -10.15
CA GLU A 167 29.08 -0.37 -10.80
C GLU A 167 27.90 0.42 -11.34
N SER A 168 26.78 -0.25 -11.65
CA SER A 168 25.54 0.40 -12.13
C SER A 168 24.70 1.00 -11.01
N ILE A 169 25.00 0.66 -9.77
CA ILE A 169 24.27 1.14 -8.59
C ILE A 169 24.89 2.47 -8.13
N PRO A 170 24.09 3.51 -7.82
CA PRO A 170 24.56 4.75 -7.25
C PRO A 170 25.45 4.51 -6.02
N GLU A 171 26.56 5.21 -5.89
CA GLU A 171 27.55 5.02 -4.83
C GLU A 171 26.93 5.07 -3.42
N ALA A 172 25.94 5.95 -3.23
CA ALA A 172 25.22 6.10 -1.97
C ALA A 172 24.44 4.84 -1.55
N ASP A 173 24.03 4.02 -2.53
CA ASP A 173 23.19 2.83 -2.30
C ASP A 173 24.01 1.52 -2.28
N ARG A 174 25.28 1.57 -2.72
CA ARG A 174 26.15 0.37 -2.82
C ARG A 174 26.36 -0.34 -1.48
N ALA A 175 26.43 0.41 -0.38
CA ALA A 175 26.59 -0.17 0.95
C ALA A 175 25.38 -1.05 1.34
N GLN A 176 24.17 -0.66 0.97
CA GLN A 176 22.96 -1.46 1.21
C GLN A 176 22.85 -2.66 0.26
N PHE A 177 23.43 -2.56 -0.93
CA PHE A 177 23.48 -3.65 -1.89
C PHE A 177 24.45 -4.76 -1.46
N LEU A 178 25.55 -4.42 -0.77
CA LEU A 178 26.59 -5.36 -0.31
C LEU A 178 26.30 -5.95 1.08
N ALA A 179 25.29 -5.46 1.80
CA ALA A 179 24.89 -5.95 3.13
C ALA A 179 23.96 -7.16 3.07
#